data_eb0b34278f3fcf2a86593a79658b54da
#
_entry.id   eb0b34278f3fcf2a86593a79658b54da
#
_cell.length_a   1.000
_cell.length_b   1.000
_cell.length_c   1.000
_cell.angle_alpha   90.00
_cell.angle_beta   90.00
_cell.angle_gamma   90.00
#
_symmetry.space_group_name_H-M   'P 1'
#
loop_
_entity.id
_entity.type
_entity.pdbx_description
1 polymer ?
#
loop_
_entity_poly.entity_id
_entity_poly.type
_entity_poly.pdbx_seq_one_letter_code
_entity_poly.pdbx_strand_id
1 'polypeptide(L)'
;MVEDMANHILESRGAKRVGKLWTHRFVKRRIELKTRFSRVYDFQRALCEDPKLIEKWFRLVSNMRAKYGILDCDFYNFDETGFMMGIICPGMVVTSAERNGRSKAIQPGNREWATAIICGNGEGETIPPFLVVQGQVHLSNWYTETDFPADWAIKPTSNGWTNNETGLEWLKHFDKHTKNRRKGKYRMLVLDGHESHESRAFQAYCEENDIICLCLPPHSSHLTQPLDVGCFGNLKRSYSGQIDGFIKAHINHISKVEFFIAFKAAYEESITSQNMKSGFRGTGLIPFSPEAVLSKLDIRIRTPTPPSFDLDQWISQTPRNPTEALSQSTLVKSRITRHQSSSPTPIFETVLALAKGTERLAHENTLLNAEIRTLRAANEALSKRRRAKKTQLRQGGVLTGQEALDILSQQEVDIQIQRDERQNKGNPIGEASSNRCCSKCGKSGHNSRTCQNNVIDPRLLDS
;
A
#
# COMPACT_ATOMS: atom_id res chain seq x y z
N MET A 1 14.76 20.64 -29.19
CA MET A 1 15.60 19.83 -30.11
C MET A 1 15.21 20.01 -31.58
N VAL A 2 14.03 19.59 -32.10
CA VAL A 2 13.69 19.78 -33.55
C VAL A 2 13.59 21.26 -33.92
N GLU A 3 13.01 22.09 -33.07
CA GLU A 3 12.95 23.54 -33.24
C GLU A 3 14.34 24.18 -33.19
N ASP A 4 15.17 23.74 -32.24
CA ASP A 4 16.55 24.25 -32.10
C ASP A 4 17.42 23.89 -33.29
N MET A 5 17.31 22.66 -33.81
CA MET A 5 17.99 22.23 -35.01
C MET A 5 17.54 23.07 -36.25
N ALA A 6 16.23 23.30 -36.37
CA ALA A 6 15.69 24.13 -37.45
C ALA A 6 16.18 25.58 -37.32
N ASN A 7 16.19 26.14 -36.12
CA ASN A 7 16.70 27.49 -35.87
C ASN A 7 18.21 27.60 -36.15
N HIS A 8 18.99 26.59 -35.75
CA HIS A 8 20.43 26.56 -36.05
C HIS A 8 20.73 26.55 -37.58
N ILE A 9 19.95 25.75 -38.34
CA ILE A 9 20.07 25.74 -39.82
C ILE A 9 19.65 27.09 -40.42
N LEU A 10 18.61 27.73 -39.88
CA LEU A 10 18.16 29.03 -40.36
C LEU A 10 19.16 30.15 -40.02
N GLU A 11 19.73 30.11 -38.83
CA GLU A 11 20.78 31.06 -38.41
C GLU A 11 22.01 30.97 -39.33
N SER A 12 22.46 29.75 -39.68
CA SER A 12 23.58 29.55 -40.61
C SER A 12 23.28 30.06 -42.00
N ARG A 13 22.01 30.28 -42.36
CA ARG A 13 21.52 30.82 -43.63
C ARG A 13 21.10 32.27 -43.58
N GLY A 14 21.27 32.96 -42.45
CA GLY A 14 20.83 34.33 -42.23
C GLY A 14 19.30 34.51 -42.26
N ALA A 15 18.52 33.44 -42.04
CA ALA A 15 17.08 33.46 -42.11
C ALA A 15 16.42 33.64 -40.70
N LYS A 16 15.16 34.08 -40.66
CA LYS A 16 14.43 34.27 -39.41
C LYS A 16 14.10 32.93 -38.73
N ARG A 17 14.19 32.89 -37.42
CA ARG A 17 13.79 31.74 -36.58
C ARG A 17 12.36 31.29 -36.83
N VAL A 18 12.08 29.99 -36.65
CA VAL A 18 10.74 29.43 -36.75
C VAL A 18 9.85 29.88 -35.59
N GLY A 19 8.55 30.02 -35.82
CA GLY A 19 7.58 30.38 -34.80
C GLY A 19 7.23 29.18 -33.83
N LYS A 20 6.73 29.50 -32.65
CA LYS A 20 6.43 28.54 -31.56
C LYS A 20 5.60 27.30 -31.95
N LEU A 21 4.73 27.39 -32.95
CA LEU A 21 3.91 26.26 -33.41
C LEU A 21 4.50 25.54 -34.64
N TRP A 22 5.70 25.94 -35.08
CA TRP A 22 6.30 25.37 -36.29
C TRP A 22 6.59 23.87 -36.14
N THR A 23 7.18 23.46 -35.04
CA THR A 23 7.50 22.04 -34.75
C THR A 23 6.25 21.17 -34.78
N HIS A 24 5.15 21.63 -34.19
CA HIS A 24 3.87 20.91 -34.22
C HIS A 24 3.36 20.77 -35.67
N ARG A 25 3.37 21.84 -36.45
CA ARG A 25 2.94 21.84 -37.85
C ARG A 25 3.86 21.02 -38.73
N PHE A 26 5.17 21.03 -38.44
CA PHE A 26 6.18 20.25 -39.16
C PHE A 26 5.93 18.75 -38.95
N VAL A 27 5.80 18.29 -37.69
CA VAL A 27 5.52 16.88 -37.38
C VAL A 27 4.17 16.45 -37.97
N LYS A 28 3.13 17.30 -37.92
CA LYS A 28 1.80 16.98 -38.50
C LYS A 28 1.85 16.79 -40.04
N ARG A 29 2.76 17.45 -40.72
CA ARG A 29 2.93 17.31 -42.19
C ARG A 29 3.79 16.10 -42.63
N ARG A 30 4.48 15.47 -41.67
CA ARG A 30 5.38 14.36 -41.93
C ARG A 30 4.81 13.07 -41.30
N ILE A 31 4.26 12.18 -42.13
CA ILE A 31 3.62 10.93 -41.70
C ILE A 31 4.63 10.00 -41.01
N GLU A 32 5.89 10.09 -41.40
CA GLU A 32 7.00 9.35 -40.82
C GLU A 32 7.43 9.82 -39.42
N LEU A 33 6.99 11.03 -38.99
CA LEU A 33 7.34 11.61 -37.70
C LEU A 33 6.16 11.54 -36.72
N LYS A 34 6.48 11.21 -35.49
CA LYS A 34 5.51 11.13 -34.38
C LYS A 34 6.11 11.72 -33.09
N THR A 35 5.33 12.38 -32.26
CA THR A 35 5.75 12.85 -30.93
C THR A 35 5.47 11.78 -29.88
N ARG A 36 6.44 11.54 -28.98
CA ARG A 36 6.24 10.70 -27.77
C ARG A 36 6.79 11.44 -26.55
N PHE A 37 6.21 11.17 -25.38
CA PHE A 37 6.85 11.57 -24.14
C PHE A 37 8.11 10.74 -23.93
N SER A 38 9.27 11.41 -23.79
CA SER A 38 10.47 10.73 -23.32
C SER A 38 10.29 10.41 -21.84
N ARG A 39 10.51 9.15 -21.46
CA ARG A 39 10.70 8.83 -20.04
C ARG A 39 12.10 9.28 -19.65
N VAL A 40 12.22 9.86 -18.45
CA VAL A 40 13.52 10.05 -17.82
C VAL A 40 14.09 8.65 -17.59
N TYR A 41 15.19 8.34 -18.27
CA TYR A 41 15.87 7.06 -18.18
C TYR A 41 17.22 7.28 -17.51
N ASP A 42 17.51 6.46 -16.49
CA ASP A 42 18.74 6.56 -15.74
C ASP A 42 19.94 6.22 -16.63
N PHE A 43 20.95 7.09 -16.64
CA PHE A 43 22.14 6.93 -17.46
C PHE A 43 22.94 5.66 -17.10
N GLN A 44 23.00 5.31 -15.81
CA GLN A 44 23.69 4.10 -15.35
C GLN A 44 22.98 2.84 -15.86
N ARG A 45 21.66 2.83 -15.88
CA ARG A 45 20.87 1.74 -16.47
C ARG A 45 21.17 1.60 -17.98
N ALA A 46 21.24 2.72 -18.69
CA ALA A 46 21.55 2.70 -20.12
C ALA A 46 22.96 2.15 -20.44
N LEU A 47 23.94 2.43 -19.57
CA LEU A 47 25.30 1.89 -19.70
C LEU A 47 25.40 0.39 -19.44
N CYS A 48 24.50 -0.16 -18.57
CA CYS A 48 24.50 -1.57 -18.20
C CYS A 48 23.64 -2.44 -19.12
N GLU A 49 22.97 -1.86 -20.11
CA GLU A 49 22.28 -2.58 -21.18
C GLU A 49 23.25 -3.06 -22.28
N ASP A 50 24.46 -3.52 -21.92
CA ASP A 50 25.39 -4.14 -22.84
C ASP A 50 24.92 -5.56 -23.22
N PRO A 51 24.53 -5.81 -24.48
CA PRO A 51 24.10 -7.12 -24.94
C PRO A 51 25.10 -8.23 -24.63
N LYS A 52 26.40 -7.94 -24.73
CA LYS A 52 27.45 -8.92 -24.46
C LYS A 52 27.52 -9.33 -22.98
N LEU A 53 27.26 -8.39 -22.07
CA LEU A 53 27.21 -8.67 -20.64
C LEU A 53 26.02 -9.58 -20.31
N ILE A 54 24.87 -9.27 -20.87
CA ILE A 54 23.63 -10.03 -20.69
C ILE A 54 23.76 -11.43 -21.33
N GLU A 55 24.31 -11.56 -22.50
CA GLU A 55 24.59 -12.87 -23.13
C GLU A 55 25.54 -13.74 -22.29
N LYS A 56 26.59 -13.13 -21.71
CA LYS A 56 27.53 -13.84 -20.84
C LYS A 56 26.81 -14.34 -19.59
N TRP A 57 25.93 -13.51 -19.03
CA TRP A 57 25.14 -13.89 -17.85
C TRP A 57 24.16 -15.02 -18.18
N PHE A 58 23.44 -14.99 -19.30
CA PHE A 58 22.59 -16.10 -19.72
C PHE A 58 23.37 -17.41 -19.91
N ARG A 59 24.57 -17.33 -20.46
CA ARG A 59 25.48 -18.50 -20.55
C ARG A 59 25.82 -19.04 -19.15
N LEU A 60 26.09 -18.16 -18.18
CA LEU A 60 26.31 -18.55 -16.79
C LEU A 60 25.09 -19.24 -16.21
N VAL A 61 23.88 -18.67 -16.38
CA VAL A 61 22.60 -19.29 -15.95
C VAL A 61 22.46 -20.69 -16.51
N SER A 62 22.64 -20.87 -17.83
CA SER A 62 22.54 -22.18 -18.50
C SER A 62 23.54 -23.19 -17.94
N ASN A 63 24.80 -22.77 -17.79
CA ASN A 63 25.87 -23.62 -17.27
C ASN A 63 25.62 -24.03 -15.82
N MET A 64 25.15 -23.11 -14.98
CA MET A 64 24.86 -23.37 -13.58
C MET A 64 23.65 -24.31 -13.43
N ARG A 65 22.58 -24.09 -14.22
CA ARG A 65 21.42 -25.00 -14.25
C ARG A 65 21.81 -26.40 -14.66
N ALA A 66 22.65 -26.53 -15.72
CA ALA A 66 23.14 -27.85 -16.16
C ALA A 66 24.05 -28.50 -15.12
N LYS A 67 25.01 -27.75 -14.55
CA LYS A 67 25.96 -28.27 -13.55
C LYS A 67 25.28 -28.82 -12.29
N TYR A 68 24.26 -28.12 -11.79
CA TYR A 68 23.61 -28.46 -10.54
C TYR A 68 22.27 -29.22 -10.73
N GLY A 69 21.85 -29.45 -11.99
CA GLY A 69 20.59 -30.12 -12.31
C GLY A 69 19.35 -29.37 -11.82
N ILE A 70 19.33 -28.03 -11.97
CA ILE A 70 18.26 -27.19 -11.46
C ILE A 70 17.02 -27.29 -12.34
N LEU A 71 15.92 -27.72 -11.76
CA LEU A 71 14.60 -27.78 -12.38
C LEU A 71 13.87 -26.43 -12.28
N ASP A 72 12.84 -26.23 -13.10
CA ASP A 72 12.08 -24.97 -13.10
C ASP A 72 11.39 -24.71 -11.77
N CYS A 73 10.91 -25.74 -11.07
CA CYS A 73 10.34 -25.65 -9.73
C CYS A 73 11.36 -25.34 -8.63
N ASP A 74 12.65 -25.63 -8.86
CA ASP A 74 13.74 -25.39 -7.92
C ASP A 74 14.53 -24.12 -8.27
N PHE A 75 14.06 -23.38 -9.29
CA PHE A 75 14.63 -22.13 -9.74
C PHE A 75 13.80 -20.94 -9.25
N TYR A 76 14.30 -20.23 -8.26
CA TYR A 76 13.63 -19.15 -7.54
C TYR A 76 14.21 -17.78 -7.87
N ASN A 77 13.36 -16.78 -7.84
CA ASN A 77 13.76 -15.37 -7.75
C ASN A 77 13.15 -14.77 -6.51
N PHE A 78 13.93 -14.01 -5.76
CA PHE A 78 13.40 -13.15 -4.72
C PHE A 78 13.84 -11.71 -4.94
N ASP A 79 13.08 -10.78 -4.41
CA ASP A 79 13.39 -9.37 -4.46
C ASP A 79 12.65 -8.60 -3.37
N GLU A 80 13.16 -7.42 -3.07
CA GLU A 80 12.63 -6.50 -2.09
C GLU A 80 11.87 -5.37 -2.75
N THR A 81 10.67 -5.09 -2.26
CA THR A 81 9.92 -3.93 -2.72
C THR A 81 9.44 -3.07 -1.56
N GLY A 82 9.77 -1.79 -1.62
CA GLY A 82 9.44 -0.83 -0.58
C GLY A 82 8.07 -0.18 -0.75
N PHE A 83 7.43 0.07 0.38
CA PHE A 83 6.17 0.78 0.50
C PHE A 83 6.33 1.92 1.50
N MET A 84 5.96 3.11 1.10
CA MET A 84 5.71 4.19 2.04
C MET A 84 4.22 4.18 2.38
N MET A 85 3.90 3.85 3.64
CA MET A 85 2.52 3.70 4.09
C MET A 85 1.73 4.98 3.79
N GLY A 86 0.61 4.94 3.17
CA GLY A 86 -0.19 6.12 2.85
C GLY A 86 0.23 6.88 1.59
N ILE A 87 1.16 6.41 0.77
CA ILE A 87 1.38 6.99 -0.56
C ILE A 87 0.41 6.38 -1.58
N ILE A 88 -0.24 7.28 -2.32
CA ILE A 88 -1.08 6.95 -3.48
C ILE A 88 -0.31 7.28 -4.74
N CYS A 89 -0.23 6.33 -5.66
CA CYS A 89 0.33 6.57 -6.98
C CYS A 89 -0.59 7.51 -7.78
N PRO A 90 -0.02 8.47 -8.54
CA PRO A 90 -0.82 9.29 -9.43
C PRO A 90 -1.58 8.42 -10.44
N GLY A 91 -2.89 8.65 -10.57
CA GLY A 91 -3.76 7.93 -11.47
C GLY A 91 -4.59 8.89 -12.33
N MET A 92 -5.22 8.33 -13.36
CA MET A 92 -6.18 9.08 -14.19
C MET A 92 -7.51 9.18 -13.43
N VAL A 93 -8.02 10.39 -13.31
CA VAL A 93 -9.32 10.67 -12.67
C VAL A 93 -10.25 11.36 -13.65
N VAL A 94 -11.53 11.06 -13.56
CA VAL A 94 -12.58 11.76 -14.30
C VAL A 94 -13.01 12.98 -13.48
N THR A 95 -12.94 14.16 -14.09
CA THR A 95 -13.34 15.43 -13.46
C THR A 95 -14.31 16.16 -14.39
N SER A 96 -14.98 17.20 -13.86
CA SER A 96 -15.78 18.09 -14.68
C SER A 96 -14.91 18.74 -15.77
N ALA A 97 -15.45 18.84 -16.99
CA ALA A 97 -14.78 19.51 -18.12
C ALA A 97 -14.45 20.99 -17.86
N GLU A 98 -15.21 21.65 -16.98
CA GLU A 98 -15.01 23.05 -16.58
C GLU A 98 -13.85 23.25 -15.60
N ARG A 99 -13.30 22.15 -15.05
CA ARG A 99 -12.25 22.23 -14.04
C ARG A 99 -10.88 22.45 -14.69
N ASN A 100 -10.34 23.62 -14.52
CA ASN A 100 -8.99 23.96 -14.96
C ASN A 100 -7.95 23.44 -13.96
N GLY A 101 -6.91 22.76 -14.47
CA GLY A 101 -5.76 22.27 -13.70
C GLY A 101 -5.81 20.78 -13.33
N ARG A 102 -4.72 20.30 -12.73
CA ARG A 102 -4.60 18.88 -12.32
C ARG A 102 -5.42 18.62 -11.07
N SER A 103 -6.17 17.54 -11.05
CA SER A 103 -6.85 17.05 -9.85
C SER A 103 -5.82 16.75 -8.75
N LYS A 104 -6.09 17.19 -7.52
CA LYS A 104 -5.24 16.92 -6.36
C LYS A 104 -5.88 15.78 -5.56
N ALA A 105 -5.14 14.70 -5.34
CA ALA A 105 -5.52 13.66 -4.40
C ALA A 105 -4.97 14.01 -3.00
N ILE A 106 -5.79 13.84 -1.97
CA ILE A 106 -5.36 14.01 -0.58
C ILE A 106 -4.56 12.75 -0.21
N GLN A 107 -3.31 12.94 0.20
CA GLN A 107 -2.47 11.85 0.67
C GLN A 107 -2.51 11.76 2.20
N PRO A 108 -2.58 10.55 2.79
CA PRO A 108 -2.44 10.34 4.22
C PRO A 108 -1.11 10.86 4.76
N GLY A 109 -1.10 11.26 6.03
CA GLY A 109 0.07 11.88 6.66
C GLY A 109 1.19 10.90 7.05
N ASN A 110 0.91 9.60 7.19
CA ASN A 110 1.90 8.62 7.62
C ASN A 110 2.93 8.34 6.53
N ARG A 111 4.22 8.42 6.89
CA ARG A 111 5.39 8.21 6.03
C ARG A 111 6.28 7.07 6.53
N GLU A 112 5.76 6.19 7.38
CA GLU A 112 6.51 5.02 7.81
C GLU A 112 6.80 4.11 6.62
N TRP A 113 8.01 3.54 6.63
CA TRP A 113 8.48 2.64 5.59
C TRP A 113 8.20 1.19 5.95
N ALA A 114 7.83 0.41 4.96
CA ALA A 114 7.77 -1.04 5.03
C ALA A 114 8.42 -1.64 3.78
N THR A 115 9.15 -2.73 3.97
CA THR A 115 9.74 -3.53 2.88
C THR A 115 9.07 -4.90 2.86
N ALA A 116 8.63 -5.32 1.69
CA ALA A 116 8.14 -6.67 1.46
C ALA A 116 9.17 -7.46 0.66
N ILE A 117 9.64 -8.58 1.22
CA ILE A 117 10.49 -9.53 0.52
C ILE A 117 9.57 -10.62 -0.02
N ILE A 118 9.55 -10.75 -1.35
CA ILE A 118 8.70 -11.69 -2.09
C ILE A 118 9.59 -12.65 -2.84
N CYS A 119 9.19 -13.92 -2.90
CA CYS A 119 9.93 -14.93 -3.63
C CYS A 119 8.96 -15.90 -4.32
N GLY A 120 9.35 -16.33 -5.52
CA GLY A 120 8.61 -17.33 -6.27
C GLY A 120 9.51 -18.08 -7.25
N ASN A 121 8.99 -19.19 -7.77
CA ASN A 121 9.72 -20.09 -8.68
C ASN A 121 9.20 -20.01 -10.11
N GLY A 122 9.91 -20.68 -11.01
CA GLY A 122 9.57 -20.72 -12.43
C GLY A 122 8.26 -21.43 -12.78
N GLU A 123 7.76 -22.29 -11.90
CA GLU A 123 6.44 -22.93 -12.02
C GLU A 123 5.29 -22.05 -11.51
N GLY A 124 5.63 -20.87 -11.00
CA GLY A 124 4.64 -19.88 -10.52
C GLY A 124 4.18 -20.09 -9.08
N GLU A 125 4.86 -20.93 -8.32
CA GLU A 125 4.63 -21.06 -6.89
C GLU A 125 5.36 -19.95 -6.14
N THR A 126 4.76 -19.49 -5.05
CA THR A 126 5.33 -18.46 -4.18
C THR A 126 5.54 -19.02 -2.77
N ILE A 127 6.44 -18.40 -2.02
CA ILE A 127 6.52 -18.62 -0.58
C ILE A 127 5.79 -17.48 0.14
N PRO A 128 5.37 -17.69 1.39
CA PRO A 128 4.76 -16.63 2.19
C PRO A 128 5.65 -15.39 2.26
N PRO A 129 5.11 -14.18 2.08
CA PRO A 129 5.89 -12.96 2.10
C PRO A 129 6.49 -12.69 3.48
N PHE A 130 7.65 -12.06 3.46
CA PHE A 130 8.35 -11.61 4.66
C PHE A 130 8.33 -10.09 4.71
N LEU A 131 7.68 -9.52 5.74
CA LEU A 131 7.43 -8.08 5.86
C LEU A 131 8.36 -7.46 6.90
N VAL A 132 9.15 -6.48 6.47
CA VAL A 132 9.98 -5.67 7.36
C VAL A 132 9.29 -4.33 7.57
N VAL A 133 9.00 -3.98 8.82
CA VAL A 133 8.27 -2.75 9.16
C VAL A 133 9.05 -1.91 10.16
N GLN A 134 8.90 -0.60 10.06
CA GLN A 134 9.50 0.30 11.02
C GLN A 134 8.91 0.08 12.42
N GLY A 135 9.76 -0.18 13.43
CA GLY A 135 9.35 -0.43 14.82
C GLY A 135 10.38 -1.23 15.59
N GLN A 136 10.11 -1.48 16.84
CA GLN A 136 10.98 -2.27 17.73
C GLN A 136 10.28 -3.45 18.37
N VAL A 137 8.95 -3.47 18.33
CA VAL A 137 8.13 -4.46 19.04
C VAL A 137 7.00 -4.95 18.17
N HIS A 138 6.57 -6.18 18.39
CA HIS A 138 5.35 -6.74 17.82
C HIS A 138 4.15 -6.36 18.69
N LEU A 139 3.10 -5.87 18.05
CA LEU A 139 1.84 -5.53 18.72
C LEU A 139 0.75 -6.54 18.35
N SER A 140 -0.06 -6.93 19.34
CA SER A 140 -1.14 -7.90 19.16
C SER A 140 -2.11 -7.54 18.03
N ASN A 141 -2.46 -6.24 17.90
CA ASN A 141 -3.40 -5.78 16.90
C ASN A 141 -2.91 -5.92 15.44
N TRP A 142 -1.61 -6.14 15.21
CA TRP A 142 -1.11 -6.44 13.87
C TRP A 142 -1.60 -7.81 13.36
N TYR A 143 -1.85 -8.73 14.26
CA TYR A 143 -2.23 -10.11 13.98
C TYR A 143 -3.73 -10.34 14.15
N THR A 144 -4.35 -9.72 15.18
CA THR A 144 -5.76 -9.96 15.51
C THR A 144 -6.75 -9.10 14.74
N GLU A 145 -6.34 -7.91 14.26
CA GLU A 145 -7.24 -6.97 13.57
C GLU A 145 -7.09 -6.99 12.04
N THR A 146 -6.13 -7.75 11.50
CA THR A 146 -5.78 -7.70 10.07
C THR A 146 -6.06 -8.99 9.32
N ASP A 147 -6.60 -10.00 9.98
CA ASP A 147 -6.71 -11.35 9.41
C ASP A 147 -5.37 -11.80 8.78
N PHE A 148 -4.29 -11.60 9.56
CA PHE A 148 -2.92 -11.83 9.10
C PHE A 148 -2.68 -13.32 8.89
N PRO A 149 -2.22 -13.76 7.70
CA PRO A 149 -2.03 -15.18 7.43
C PRO A 149 -1.01 -15.83 8.38
N ALA A 150 -1.30 -17.06 8.78
CA ALA A 150 -0.52 -17.79 9.80
C ALA A 150 0.95 -18.02 9.40
N ASP A 151 1.21 -18.17 8.11
CA ASP A 151 2.51 -18.48 7.53
C ASP A 151 3.31 -17.23 7.10
N TRP A 152 2.69 -16.06 7.06
CA TRP A 152 3.38 -14.81 6.77
C TRP A 152 4.25 -14.37 7.94
N ALA A 153 5.37 -13.73 7.65
CA ALA A 153 6.33 -13.30 8.66
C ALA A 153 6.44 -11.76 8.73
N ILE A 154 6.54 -11.23 9.94
CA ILE A 154 6.84 -9.82 10.21
C ILE A 154 8.15 -9.73 10.98
N LYS A 155 9.01 -8.78 10.60
CA LYS A 155 10.17 -8.33 11.36
C LYS A 155 10.13 -6.83 11.57
N PRO A 156 10.02 -6.31 12.80
CA PRO A 156 10.23 -4.91 13.08
C PRO A 156 11.72 -4.58 13.06
N THR A 157 12.07 -3.47 12.40
CA THR A 157 13.42 -2.88 12.38
C THR A 157 13.33 -1.37 12.63
N SER A 158 14.41 -0.73 13.02
CA SER A 158 14.39 0.69 13.38
C SER A 158 13.87 1.62 12.29
N ASN A 159 14.05 1.26 11.02
CA ASN A 159 13.73 2.09 9.86
C ASN A 159 12.84 1.41 8.81
N GLY A 160 12.47 0.13 8.99
CA GLY A 160 11.69 -0.64 8.02
C GLY A 160 12.48 -1.14 6.80
N TRP A 161 13.81 -1.06 6.83
CA TRP A 161 14.71 -1.56 5.79
C TRP A 161 15.33 -2.88 6.18
N THR A 162 15.75 -3.65 5.18
CA THR A 162 16.54 -4.86 5.35
C THR A 162 17.99 -4.53 5.71
N ASN A 163 18.61 -5.43 6.46
CA ASN A 163 20.03 -5.45 6.79
C ASN A 163 20.55 -6.89 6.70
N ASN A 164 21.84 -7.11 6.94
CA ASN A 164 22.47 -8.43 6.84
C ASN A 164 21.82 -9.47 7.77
N GLU A 165 21.39 -9.08 8.96
CA GLU A 165 20.68 -9.95 9.90
C GLU A 165 19.31 -10.37 9.32
N THR A 166 18.55 -9.38 8.80
CA THR A 166 17.26 -9.61 8.18
C THR A 166 17.37 -10.49 6.95
N GLY A 167 18.41 -10.31 6.13
CA GLY A 167 18.69 -11.15 4.98
C GLY A 167 18.89 -12.62 5.36
N LEU A 168 19.64 -12.90 6.43
CA LEU A 168 19.84 -14.26 6.92
C LEU A 168 18.55 -14.86 7.50
N GLU A 169 17.74 -14.09 8.24
CA GLU A 169 16.46 -14.57 8.76
C GLU A 169 15.47 -14.87 7.63
N TRP A 170 15.47 -14.03 6.59
CA TRP A 170 14.70 -14.29 5.39
C TRP A 170 15.17 -15.58 4.68
N LEU A 171 16.47 -15.79 4.58
CA LEU A 171 17.00 -17.02 3.97
C LEU A 171 16.56 -18.28 4.72
N LYS A 172 16.51 -18.24 6.04
CA LYS A 172 15.94 -19.31 6.87
C LYS A 172 14.45 -19.52 6.62
N HIS A 173 13.70 -18.42 6.44
CA HIS A 173 12.29 -18.48 6.05
C HIS A 173 12.14 -19.11 4.65
N PHE A 174 12.96 -18.73 3.68
CA PHE A 174 13.02 -19.38 2.36
C PHE A 174 13.30 -20.89 2.47
N ASP A 175 14.32 -21.29 3.22
CA ASP A 175 14.67 -22.71 3.41
C ASP A 175 13.52 -23.50 4.04
N LYS A 176 12.91 -22.96 5.09
CA LYS A 176 11.75 -23.58 5.77
C LYS A 176 10.61 -23.91 4.79
N HIS A 177 10.31 -22.99 3.86
CA HIS A 177 9.18 -23.13 2.94
C HIS A 177 9.51 -23.88 1.64
N THR A 178 10.79 -24.06 1.29
CA THR A 178 11.19 -24.66 0.02
C THR A 178 11.89 -26.02 0.17
N LYS A 179 12.54 -26.29 1.30
CA LYS A 179 13.32 -27.51 1.53
C LYS A 179 12.56 -28.80 1.24
N ASN A 180 11.31 -28.89 1.67
CA ASN A 180 10.47 -30.07 1.49
C ASN A 180 9.73 -30.11 0.14
N ARG A 181 9.76 -29.01 -0.65
CA ARG A 181 9.13 -28.90 -1.97
C ARG A 181 10.11 -29.17 -3.11
N ARG A 182 11.41 -29.14 -2.84
CA ARG A 182 12.46 -29.36 -3.86
C ARG A 182 12.32 -30.72 -4.52
N LYS A 183 12.47 -30.76 -5.83
CA LYS A 183 12.51 -32.00 -6.62
C LYS A 183 13.94 -32.41 -6.96
N GLY A 184 14.84 -31.42 -7.15
CA GLY A 184 16.26 -31.67 -7.35
C GLY A 184 17.05 -31.70 -6.04
N LYS A 185 18.37 -31.91 -6.16
CA LYS A 185 19.27 -31.80 -5.01
C LYS A 185 19.43 -30.36 -4.55
N TYR A 186 19.57 -29.44 -5.50
CA TYR A 186 19.87 -28.03 -5.25
C TYR A 186 18.69 -27.12 -5.62
N ARG A 187 18.53 -26.04 -4.89
CA ARG A 187 17.65 -24.90 -5.25
C ARG A 187 18.53 -23.76 -5.73
N MET A 188 18.16 -23.12 -6.82
CA MET A 188 18.85 -21.92 -7.30
C MET A 188 18.05 -20.69 -6.96
N LEU A 189 18.72 -19.69 -6.39
CA LEU A 189 18.15 -18.43 -5.98
C LEU A 189 18.81 -17.29 -6.78
N VAL A 190 18.04 -16.68 -7.66
CA VAL A 190 18.45 -15.50 -8.43
C VAL A 190 18.14 -14.25 -7.62
N LEU A 191 19.13 -13.42 -7.42
CA LEU A 191 19.08 -12.24 -6.56
C LEU A 191 19.86 -11.07 -7.18
N ASP A 192 19.57 -9.87 -6.72
CA ASP A 192 20.39 -8.70 -7.04
C ASP A 192 21.70 -8.71 -6.21
N GLY A 193 22.65 -7.89 -6.60
CA GLY A 193 23.93 -7.76 -5.90
C GLY A 193 23.85 -6.82 -4.69
N HIS A 194 22.78 -6.87 -3.90
CA HIS A 194 22.66 -6.05 -2.69
C HIS A 194 23.53 -6.59 -1.56
N GLU A 195 24.15 -5.70 -0.77
CA GLU A 195 25.10 -6.06 0.30
C GLU A 195 24.52 -7.05 1.34
N SER A 196 23.21 -7.00 1.60
CA SER A 196 22.52 -7.89 2.54
C SER A 196 22.58 -9.38 2.14
N HIS A 197 22.85 -9.69 0.85
CA HIS A 197 22.90 -11.05 0.30
C HIS A 197 24.34 -11.56 0.12
N GLU A 198 25.33 -10.70 0.34
CA GLU A 198 26.76 -11.03 0.21
C GLU A 198 27.42 -11.34 1.54
N SER A 199 26.72 -11.26 2.66
CA SER A 199 27.26 -11.52 3.97
C SER A 199 27.79 -12.96 4.09
N ARG A 200 28.92 -13.13 4.80
CA ARG A 200 29.54 -14.44 5.01
C ARG A 200 28.58 -15.47 5.65
N ALA A 201 27.73 -15.00 6.56
CA ALA A 201 26.74 -15.86 7.21
C ALA A 201 25.64 -16.33 6.23
N PHE A 202 25.23 -15.45 5.30
CA PHE A 202 24.27 -15.80 4.26
C PHE A 202 24.84 -16.86 3.31
N GLN A 203 26.09 -16.68 2.84
CA GLN A 203 26.76 -17.64 1.95
C GLN A 203 26.98 -18.99 2.62
N ALA A 204 27.47 -19.02 3.86
CA ALA A 204 27.67 -20.24 4.62
C ALA A 204 26.33 -21.03 4.77
N TYR A 205 25.25 -20.33 5.10
CA TYR A 205 23.93 -20.98 5.19
C TYR A 205 23.46 -21.55 3.85
N CYS A 206 23.73 -20.86 2.74
CA CYS A 206 23.41 -21.37 1.40
C CYS A 206 24.18 -22.66 1.11
N GLU A 207 25.49 -22.70 1.40
CA GLU A 207 26.34 -23.90 1.20
C GLU A 207 25.85 -25.09 2.02
N GLU A 208 25.51 -24.88 3.30
CA GLU A 208 25.04 -25.91 4.22
C GLU A 208 23.67 -26.49 3.81
N ASN A 209 22.84 -25.72 3.10
CA ASN A 209 21.46 -26.10 2.78
C ASN A 209 21.19 -26.33 1.29
N ASP A 210 22.20 -26.61 0.48
CA ASP A 210 22.08 -26.89 -0.96
C ASP A 210 21.38 -25.75 -1.75
N ILE A 211 21.67 -24.51 -1.41
CA ILE A 211 21.13 -23.31 -2.09
C ILE A 211 22.24 -22.70 -2.93
N ILE A 212 22.01 -22.53 -4.23
CA ILE A 212 22.97 -21.93 -5.16
C ILE A 212 22.49 -20.52 -5.46
N CYS A 213 23.27 -19.52 -5.05
CA CYS A 213 22.99 -18.12 -5.36
C CYS A 213 23.54 -17.73 -6.74
N LEU A 214 22.76 -17.00 -7.50
CA LEU A 214 23.16 -16.43 -8.79
C LEU A 214 22.80 -14.95 -8.84
N CYS A 215 23.82 -14.10 -8.85
CA CYS A 215 23.61 -12.65 -8.93
C CYS A 215 23.21 -12.21 -10.32
N LEU A 216 22.32 -11.23 -10.39
CA LEU A 216 21.94 -10.53 -11.61
C LEU A 216 23.09 -9.62 -12.09
N PRO A 217 23.15 -9.30 -13.38
CA PRO A 217 24.07 -8.26 -13.86
C PRO A 217 23.73 -6.92 -13.18
N PRO A 218 24.72 -6.08 -12.85
CA PRO A 218 24.49 -4.80 -12.22
C PRO A 218 23.49 -3.94 -13.03
N HIS A 219 22.58 -3.27 -12.33
CA HIS A 219 21.57 -2.34 -12.88
C HIS A 219 20.63 -2.92 -13.95
N SER A 220 20.58 -4.25 -14.11
CA SER A 220 19.75 -4.94 -15.11
C SER A 220 18.42 -5.46 -14.56
N SER A 221 18.08 -5.25 -13.29
CA SER A 221 16.90 -5.79 -12.61
C SER A 221 15.60 -5.58 -13.40
N HIS A 222 15.42 -4.38 -13.99
CA HIS A 222 14.25 -4.04 -14.81
C HIS A 222 14.08 -4.90 -16.08
N LEU A 223 15.10 -5.66 -16.49
CA LEU A 223 15.11 -6.55 -17.65
C LEU A 223 15.22 -8.03 -17.26
N THR A 224 16.00 -8.32 -16.22
CA THR A 224 16.41 -9.69 -15.88
C THR A 224 15.81 -10.22 -14.58
N GLN A 225 15.10 -9.39 -13.80
CA GLN A 225 14.48 -9.77 -12.54
C GLN A 225 12.99 -10.09 -12.72
N PRO A 226 12.56 -11.36 -12.57
CA PRO A 226 11.18 -11.79 -12.80
C PRO A 226 10.13 -11.00 -12.00
N LEU A 227 10.40 -10.71 -10.73
CA LEU A 227 9.46 -9.99 -9.86
C LEU A 227 9.24 -8.55 -10.30
N ASP A 228 10.30 -7.85 -10.72
CA ASP A 228 10.20 -6.48 -11.27
C ASP A 228 9.43 -6.44 -12.59
N VAL A 229 9.70 -7.41 -13.46
CA VAL A 229 9.09 -7.47 -14.79
C VAL A 229 7.62 -7.87 -14.75
N GLY A 230 7.24 -8.80 -13.87
CA GLY A 230 5.91 -9.41 -13.88
C GLY A 230 4.98 -9.04 -12.73
N CYS A 231 5.51 -8.68 -11.57
CA CYS A 231 4.74 -8.65 -10.32
C CYS A 231 4.67 -7.28 -9.65
N PHE A 232 5.79 -6.63 -9.39
CA PHE A 232 5.85 -5.44 -8.54
C PHE A 232 5.09 -4.23 -9.07
N GLY A 233 5.07 -4.04 -10.37
CA GLY A 233 4.28 -2.98 -10.98
C GLY A 233 2.78 -3.12 -10.71
N ASN A 234 2.27 -4.35 -10.73
CA ASN A 234 0.88 -4.68 -10.42
C ASN A 234 0.62 -4.53 -8.92
N LEU A 235 1.50 -5.08 -8.09
CA LEU A 235 1.41 -5.01 -6.62
C LEU A 235 1.35 -3.56 -6.11
N LYS A 236 2.25 -2.69 -6.57
CA LYS A 236 2.24 -1.28 -6.17
C LYS A 236 0.98 -0.54 -6.62
N ARG A 237 0.45 -0.89 -7.80
CA ARG A 237 -0.78 -0.30 -8.32
C ARG A 237 -2.00 -0.76 -7.53
N SER A 238 -2.11 -2.06 -7.24
CA SER A 238 -3.19 -2.61 -6.43
C SER A 238 -3.15 -2.05 -5.01
N TYR A 239 -1.97 -2.03 -4.37
CA TYR A 239 -1.80 -1.41 -3.05
C TYR A 239 -2.26 0.06 -3.03
N SER A 240 -1.86 0.85 -4.03
CA SER A 240 -2.30 2.24 -4.16
C SER A 240 -3.83 2.35 -4.28
N GLY A 241 -4.47 1.43 -4.98
CA GLY A 241 -5.94 1.34 -5.08
C GLY A 241 -6.60 1.06 -3.74
N GLN A 242 -6.03 0.16 -2.92
CA GLN A 242 -6.52 -0.12 -1.57
C GLN A 242 -6.41 1.11 -0.65
N ILE A 243 -5.28 1.82 -0.70
CA ILE A 243 -5.09 3.07 0.06
C ILE A 243 -6.08 4.15 -0.39
N ASP A 244 -6.32 4.31 -1.68
CA ASP A 244 -7.34 5.23 -2.21
C ASP A 244 -8.76 4.86 -1.71
N GLY A 245 -9.06 3.56 -1.63
CA GLY A 245 -10.28 3.04 -1.01
C GLY A 245 -10.43 3.45 0.46
N PHE A 246 -9.38 3.36 1.27
CA PHE A 246 -9.41 3.82 2.66
C PHE A 246 -9.66 5.32 2.78
N ILE A 247 -9.05 6.13 1.92
CA ILE A 247 -9.26 7.57 1.93
C ILE A 247 -10.69 7.92 1.55
N LYS A 248 -11.26 7.28 0.54
CA LYS A 248 -12.67 7.43 0.16
C LYS A 248 -13.60 7.02 1.30
N ALA A 249 -13.19 6.06 2.14
CA ALA A 249 -13.88 5.69 3.37
C ALA A 249 -13.54 6.59 4.56
N HIS A 250 -12.90 7.76 4.34
CA HIS A 250 -12.49 8.73 5.34
C HIS A 250 -11.47 8.24 6.37
N ILE A 251 -10.72 7.19 6.05
CA ILE A 251 -9.59 6.72 6.85
C ILE A 251 -8.33 7.41 6.33
N ASN A 252 -8.01 8.57 6.92
CA ASN A 252 -6.93 9.45 6.44
C ASN A 252 -5.58 9.18 7.11
N HIS A 253 -5.51 8.22 8.02
CA HIS A 253 -4.27 7.82 8.69
C HIS A 253 -4.05 6.32 8.47
N ILE A 254 -3.05 6.01 7.67
CA ILE A 254 -2.65 4.62 7.37
C ILE A 254 -1.62 4.19 8.40
N SER A 255 -2.04 3.40 9.38
CA SER A 255 -1.15 2.76 10.35
C SER A 255 -0.70 1.39 9.82
N LYS A 256 0.11 0.67 10.60
CA LYS A 256 0.52 -0.70 10.24
C LYS A 256 -0.67 -1.66 10.06
N VAL A 257 -1.76 -1.44 10.79
CA VAL A 257 -2.99 -2.26 10.65
C VAL A 257 -3.58 -2.08 9.25
N GLU A 258 -3.78 -0.82 8.82
CA GLU A 258 -4.28 -0.54 7.46
C GLU A 258 -3.31 -1.02 6.39
N PHE A 259 -2.00 -0.86 6.65
CA PHE A 259 -0.96 -1.34 5.74
C PHE A 259 -1.07 -2.86 5.52
N PHE A 260 -1.16 -3.67 6.58
CA PHE A 260 -1.26 -5.12 6.44
C PHE A 260 -2.53 -5.55 5.71
N ILE A 261 -3.67 -4.92 6.00
CA ILE A 261 -4.94 -5.20 5.29
C ILE A 261 -4.80 -4.86 3.80
N ALA A 262 -4.29 -3.67 3.47
CA ALA A 262 -4.09 -3.23 2.10
C ALA A 262 -3.06 -4.07 1.35
N PHE A 263 -1.96 -4.41 2.01
CA PHE A 263 -0.91 -5.24 1.44
C PHE A 263 -1.39 -6.65 1.15
N LYS A 264 -2.12 -7.29 2.09
CA LYS A 264 -2.69 -8.62 1.89
C LYS A 264 -3.59 -8.65 0.66
N ALA A 265 -4.56 -7.74 0.57
CA ALA A 265 -5.46 -7.66 -0.58
C ALA A 265 -4.69 -7.42 -1.90
N ALA A 266 -3.71 -6.52 -1.90
CA ALA A 266 -2.88 -6.24 -3.07
C ALA A 266 -1.98 -7.42 -3.46
N TYR A 267 -1.44 -8.15 -2.49
CA TYR A 267 -0.62 -9.33 -2.69
C TYR A 267 -1.43 -10.45 -3.36
N GLU A 268 -2.58 -10.79 -2.81
CA GLU A 268 -3.48 -11.83 -3.34
C GLU A 268 -3.93 -11.53 -4.77
N GLU A 269 -4.19 -10.26 -5.10
CA GLU A 269 -4.57 -9.82 -6.44
C GLU A 269 -3.40 -9.86 -7.43
N SER A 270 -2.18 -9.54 -6.98
CA SER A 270 -1.06 -9.25 -7.89
C SER A 270 -0.01 -10.36 -7.95
N ILE A 271 0.24 -11.09 -6.86
CA ILE A 271 1.24 -12.16 -6.80
C ILE A 271 0.56 -13.49 -7.12
N THR A 272 0.16 -13.59 -8.37
CA THR A 272 -0.50 -14.80 -8.90
C THR A 272 0.50 -15.70 -9.61
N SER A 273 0.20 -17.00 -9.69
CA SER A 273 1.01 -17.96 -10.47
C SER A 273 1.22 -17.49 -11.92
N GLN A 274 0.18 -16.90 -12.53
CA GLN A 274 0.25 -16.39 -13.89
C GLN A 274 1.21 -15.19 -14.02
N ASN A 275 1.17 -14.23 -13.10
CA ASN A 275 2.06 -13.08 -13.11
C ASN A 275 3.50 -13.50 -12.85
N MET A 276 3.73 -14.46 -11.94
CA MET A 276 5.04 -15.02 -11.66
C MET A 276 5.62 -15.68 -12.92
N LYS A 277 4.89 -16.59 -13.55
CA LYS A 277 5.30 -17.23 -14.82
C LYS A 277 5.55 -16.21 -15.94
N SER A 278 4.72 -15.16 -16.00
CA SER A 278 4.91 -14.07 -16.96
C SER A 278 6.19 -13.30 -16.70
N GLY A 279 6.56 -13.09 -15.44
CA GLY A 279 7.83 -12.49 -15.05
C GLY A 279 9.02 -13.34 -15.52
N PHE A 280 9.03 -14.64 -15.20
CA PHE A 280 10.08 -15.56 -15.64
C PHE A 280 10.19 -15.65 -17.18
N ARG A 281 9.06 -15.67 -17.87
CA ARG A 281 9.04 -15.63 -19.34
C ARG A 281 9.54 -14.29 -19.88
N GLY A 282 9.12 -13.20 -19.30
CA GLY A 282 9.48 -11.84 -19.72
C GLY A 282 10.97 -11.53 -19.56
N THR A 283 11.63 -12.20 -18.62
CA THR A 283 13.08 -12.16 -18.39
C THR A 283 13.86 -13.25 -19.15
N GLY A 284 13.19 -14.13 -19.90
CA GLY A 284 13.83 -15.19 -20.67
C GLY A 284 14.50 -16.29 -19.86
N LEU A 285 14.18 -16.39 -18.56
CA LEU A 285 14.74 -17.41 -17.67
C LEU A 285 14.00 -18.75 -17.76
N ILE A 286 12.65 -18.67 -17.84
CA ILE A 286 11.80 -19.86 -17.97
C ILE A 286 10.57 -19.51 -18.84
N PRO A 287 10.40 -20.11 -20.03
CA PRO A 287 11.39 -20.96 -20.69
C PRO A 287 12.68 -20.20 -21.03
N PHE A 288 13.80 -20.90 -21.08
CA PHE A 288 15.11 -20.29 -21.34
C PHE A 288 15.16 -19.70 -22.75
N SER A 289 15.17 -18.38 -22.85
CA SER A 289 15.18 -17.63 -24.10
C SER A 289 15.85 -16.27 -23.91
N PRO A 290 17.18 -16.15 -24.09
CA PRO A 290 17.90 -14.88 -23.98
C PRO A 290 17.33 -13.78 -24.88
N GLU A 291 16.78 -14.14 -26.05
CA GLU A 291 16.15 -13.22 -26.99
C GLU A 291 14.99 -12.42 -26.40
N ALA A 292 14.31 -12.95 -25.38
CA ALA A 292 13.23 -12.24 -24.68
C ALA A 292 13.73 -10.93 -24.04
N VAL A 293 15.01 -10.83 -23.71
CA VAL A 293 15.67 -9.64 -23.16
C VAL A 293 16.49 -8.94 -24.24
N LEU A 294 17.31 -9.67 -24.99
CA LEU A 294 18.23 -9.09 -26.01
C LEU A 294 17.47 -8.29 -27.06
N SER A 295 16.30 -8.76 -27.48
CA SER A 295 15.45 -8.03 -28.45
C SER A 295 14.93 -6.68 -27.92
N LYS A 296 14.88 -6.50 -26.60
CA LYS A 296 14.45 -5.23 -25.98
C LYS A 296 15.57 -4.22 -25.87
N LEU A 297 16.84 -4.64 -25.98
CA LEU A 297 18.03 -3.80 -25.87
C LEU A 297 18.31 -3.01 -27.17
N ASP A 298 17.65 -3.32 -28.26
CA ASP A 298 17.83 -2.64 -29.54
C ASP A 298 17.12 -1.26 -29.48
N ILE A 299 17.73 -0.32 -28.77
CA ILE A 299 17.25 1.07 -28.65
C ILE A 299 17.59 1.81 -29.94
N ARG A 300 16.92 1.50 -31.04
CA ARG A 300 16.77 2.42 -32.13
C ARG A 300 15.58 3.32 -31.87
N ILE A 301 15.89 4.56 -31.52
CA ILE A 301 14.92 5.62 -31.31
C ILE A 301 14.03 5.78 -32.53
N ARG A 302 12.81 5.24 -32.52
CA ARG A 302 11.76 5.51 -33.49
C ARG A 302 10.55 6.14 -32.83
N THR A 303 10.12 7.27 -33.35
CA THR A 303 9.10 8.17 -32.78
C THR A 303 7.72 7.95 -33.40
N PRO A 304 6.60 7.85 -32.65
CA PRO A 304 5.24 7.83 -33.19
C PRO A 304 4.33 8.99 -32.78
N THR A 305 3.23 9.15 -33.47
CA THR A 305 2.28 10.29 -33.53
C THR A 305 0.98 10.07 -32.73
N PRO A 306 0.31 11.12 -32.22
CA PRO A 306 -0.94 11.03 -31.46
C PRO A 306 -2.19 11.35 -32.29
N PRO A 307 -3.40 10.92 -31.81
CA PRO A 307 -4.68 11.25 -32.40
C PRO A 307 -5.31 12.53 -31.86
N SER A 308 -6.22 13.11 -32.66
CA SER A 308 -6.94 14.37 -32.45
C SER A 308 -8.28 14.17 -31.76
N PHE A 309 -8.76 15.17 -30.99
CA PHE A 309 -10.13 15.28 -30.49
C PHE A 309 -10.76 16.61 -30.85
N ASP A 310 -12.06 16.54 -31.21
CA ASP A 310 -12.91 17.67 -31.54
C ASP A 310 -13.77 18.10 -30.34
N LEU A 311 -14.02 19.40 -30.28
CA LEU A 311 -14.91 20.09 -29.34
C LEU A 311 -16.17 20.51 -30.08
N ASP A 312 -17.35 20.35 -29.45
CA ASP A 312 -18.40 21.37 -29.27
C ASP A 312 -19.74 20.74 -28.88
N GLN A 313 -20.42 21.26 -27.86
CA GLN A 313 -21.71 21.94 -27.94
C GLN A 313 -22.35 22.22 -26.58
N TRP A 314 -23.07 23.32 -26.58
CA TRP A 314 -23.63 24.10 -25.47
C TRP A 314 -25.04 23.65 -25.05
N ILE A 315 -25.41 23.71 -23.73
CA ILE A 315 -26.75 23.35 -23.23
C ILE A 315 -27.20 24.19 -22.03
N SER A 316 -28.52 24.45 -21.98
CA SER A 316 -29.32 25.30 -21.10
C SER A 316 -29.30 24.88 -19.61
N GLN A 317 -29.50 25.86 -18.71
CA GLN A 317 -29.28 25.78 -17.27
C GLN A 317 -30.47 25.28 -16.46
N THR A 318 -30.25 24.31 -15.57
CA THR A 318 -31.16 23.82 -14.51
C THR A 318 -30.76 24.50 -13.17
N PRO A 319 -31.68 24.76 -12.23
CA PRO A 319 -31.32 25.42 -10.94
C PRO A 319 -30.34 24.56 -10.13
N ARG A 320 -29.30 25.25 -9.62
CA ARG A 320 -28.14 24.62 -9.01
C ARG A 320 -28.17 24.53 -7.46
N ASN A 321 -29.11 25.27 -6.85
CA ASN A 321 -29.22 25.32 -5.37
C ASN A 321 -30.69 25.53 -4.92
N PRO A 322 -31.02 25.28 -3.63
CA PRO A 322 -32.35 25.41 -3.06
C PRO A 322 -32.93 26.83 -3.19
N THR A 323 -32.08 27.85 -3.20
CA THR A 323 -32.48 29.26 -3.29
C THR A 323 -33.01 29.59 -4.69
N GLU A 324 -32.40 29.06 -5.74
CA GLU A 324 -32.86 29.18 -7.11
C GLU A 324 -34.19 28.43 -7.34
N ALA A 325 -34.35 27.26 -6.74
CA ALA A 325 -35.61 26.48 -6.80
C ALA A 325 -36.76 27.22 -6.07
N LEU A 326 -36.48 27.85 -4.93
CA LEU A 326 -37.44 28.68 -4.19
C LEU A 326 -37.82 29.95 -4.97
N SER A 327 -36.87 30.61 -5.64
CA SER A 327 -37.16 31.80 -6.46
C SER A 327 -38.04 31.45 -7.68
N GLN A 328 -37.80 30.31 -8.30
CA GLN A 328 -38.64 29.79 -9.39
C GLN A 328 -40.05 29.43 -8.90
N SER A 329 -40.19 28.81 -7.72
CA SER A 329 -41.48 28.53 -7.07
C SER A 329 -42.26 29.82 -6.81
N THR A 330 -41.58 30.84 -6.32
CA THR A 330 -42.19 32.18 -6.07
C THR A 330 -42.62 32.84 -7.37
N LEU A 331 -41.83 32.72 -8.44
CA LEU A 331 -42.17 33.19 -9.77
C LEU A 331 -43.43 32.51 -10.33
N VAL A 332 -43.55 31.18 -10.17
CA VAL A 332 -44.71 30.40 -10.57
C VAL A 332 -45.96 30.86 -9.81
N LYS A 333 -45.86 31.00 -8.48
CA LYS A 333 -46.98 31.50 -7.65
C LYS A 333 -47.43 32.87 -8.09
N SER A 334 -46.48 33.80 -8.34
CA SER A 334 -46.78 35.17 -8.78
C SER A 334 -47.39 35.22 -10.19
N ARG A 335 -47.05 34.30 -11.08
CA ARG A 335 -47.64 34.16 -12.43
C ARG A 335 -49.02 33.55 -12.37
N ILE A 336 -49.24 32.51 -11.57
CA ILE A 336 -50.57 31.93 -11.37
C ILE A 336 -51.58 32.93 -10.81
N THR A 337 -51.13 33.78 -9.85
CA THR A 337 -52.00 34.82 -9.29
C THR A 337 -52.31 35.99 -10.24
N ARG A 338 -51.51 36.23 -11.27
CA ARG A 338 -51.66 37.31 -12.23
C ARG A 338 -52.42 36.91 -13.51
N HIS A 339 -52.69 35.60 -13.73
CA HIS A 339 -53.23 35.15 -14.99
C HIS A 339 -54.72 34.82 -14.92
N GLN A 340 -55.54 35.64 -15.57
CA GLN A 340 -56.90 35.26 -16.00
C GLN A 340 -57.03 35.04 -17.51
N SER A 341 -55.99 35.13 -18.35
CA SER A 341 -56.12 34.97 -19.80
C SER A 341 -54.78 34.90 -20.59
N SER A 342 -53.85 33.98 -20.27
CA SER A 342 -52.68 33.74 -21.14
C SER A 342 -52.21 32.28 -21.19
N SER A 343 -51.44 31.95 -22.25
CA SER A 343 -50.98 30.63 -22.59
C SER A 343 -50.34 29.86 -21.41
N PRO A 344 -50.67 28.58 -21.17
CA PRO A 344 -50.11 27.75 -20.08
C PRO A 344 -48.64 27.36 -20.25
N THR A 345 -48.03 27.61 -21.40
CA THR A 345 -46.63 27.19 -21.73
C THR A 345 -45.57 27.66 -20.73
N PRO A 346 -45.52 28.95 -20.26
CA PRO A 346 -44.49 29.38 -19.29
C PRO A 346 -44.62 28.74 -17.90
N ILE A 347 -45.87 28.32 -17.55
CA ILE A 347 -46.14 27.63 -16.28
C ILE A 347 -45.62 26.20 -16.36
N PHE A 348 -45.86 25.50 -17.48
CA PHE A 348 -45.34 24.12 -17.72
C PHE A 348 -43.82 24.10 -17.72
N GLU A 349 -43.15 25.08 -18.36
CA GLU A 349 -41.70 25.16 -18.36
C GLU A 349 -41.10 25.34 -16.93
N THR A 350 -41.78 26.19 -16.14
CA THR A 350 -41.33 26.43 -14.76
C THR A 350 -41.59 25.22 -13.84
N VAL A 351 -42.71 24.50 -14.04
CA VAL A 351 -43.01 23.27 -13.32
C VAL A 351 -42.04 22.18 -13.70
N LEU A 352 -41.69 22.04 -14.98
CA LEU A 352 -40.68 21.09 -15.46
C LEU A 352 -39.27 21.39 -14.86
N ALA A 353 -38.91 22.68 -14.78
CA ALA A 353 -37.63 23.08 -14.17
C ALA A 353 -37.61 22.78 -12.65
N LEU A 354 -38.74 23.01 -11.95
CA LEU A 354 -38.86 22.60 -10.53
C LEU A 354 -38.82 21.10 -10.33
N ALA A 355 -39.48 20.29 -11.20
CA ALA A 355 -39.45 18.85 -11.15
C ALA A 355 -38.02 18.32 -11.30
N LYS A 356 -37.26 18.85 -12.29
CA LYS A 356 -35.83 18.51 -12.47
C LYS A 356 -34.98 18.94 -11.28
N GLY A 357 -35.26 20.09 -10.67
CA GLY A 357 -34.58 20.53 -9.45
C GLY A 357 -34.84 19.65 -8.25
N THR A 358 -36.08 19.18 -8.09
CA THR A 358 -36.47 18.25 -7.01
C THR A 358 -35.83 16.86 -7.21
N GLU A 359 -35.81 16.36 -8.43
CA GLU A 359 -35.15 15.10 -8.78
C GLU A 359 -33.65 15.16 -8.46
N ARG A 360 -32.99 16.27 -8.84
CA ARG A 360 -31.58 16.49 -8.51
C ARG A 360 -31.32 16.51 -6.99
N LEU A 361 -32.15 17.24 -6.22
CA LEU A 361 -32.05 17.29 -4.76
C LEU A 361 -32.30 15.92 -4.12
N ALA A 362 -33.23 15.12 -4.66
CA ALA A 362 -33.44 13.74 -4.22
C ALA A 362 -32.21 12.86 -4.45
N HIS A 363 -31.55 12.97 -5.61
CA HIS A 363 -30.29 12.27 -5.88
C HIS A 363 -29.15 12.74 -4.97
N GLU A 364 -28.98 14.06 -4.79
CA GLU A 364 -27.98 14.62 -3.87
C GLU A 364 -28.22 14.13 -2.43
N ASN A 365 -29.47 14.10 -1.97
CA ASN A 365 -29.82 13.59 -0.64
C ASN A 365 -29.51 12.09 -0.50
N THR A 366 -29.73 11.29 -1.54
CA THR A 366 -29.36 9.86 -1.55
C THR A 366 -27.84 9.70 -1.44
N LEU A 367 -27.05 10.48 -2.17
CA LEU A 367 -25.60 10.47 -2.11
C LEU A 367 -25.09 10.90 -0.72
N LEU A 368 -25.63 12.00 -0.16
CA LEU A 368 -25.29 12.46 1.18
C LEU A 368 -25.61 11.45 2.27
N ASN A 369 -26.75 10.75 2.16
CA ASN A 369 -27.11 9.68 3.09
C ASN A 369 -26.16 8.48 2.98
N ALA A 370 -25.70 8.13 1.77
CA ALA A 370 -24.68 7.11 1.57
C ALA A 370 -23.35 7.53 2.20
N GLU A 371 -22.92 8.78 2.02
CA GLU A 371 -21.70 9.33 2.61
C GLU A 371 -21.76 9.35 4.15
N ILE A 372 -22.89 9.77 4.73
CA ILE A 372 -23.10 9.73 6.19
C ILE A 372 -22.99 8.29 6.73
N ARG A 373 -23.50 7.29 6.01
CA ARG A 373 -23.36 5.89 6.42
C ARG A 373 -21.90 5.44 6.40
N THR A 374 -21.14 5.79 5.36
CA THR A 374 -19.70 5.45 5.28
C THR A 374 -18.90 6.16 6.36
N LEU A 375 -19.18 7.45 6.64
CA LEU A 375 -18.54 8.20 7.73
C LEU A 375 -18.84 7.58 9.11
N ARG A 376 -20.08 7.16 9.36
CA ARG A 376 -20.45 6.49 10.62
C ARG A 376 -19.74 5.16 10.77
N ALA A 377 -19.67 4.34 9.71
CA ALA A 377 -18.93 3.08 9.71
C ALA A 377 -17.43 3.29 9.96
N ALA A 378 -16.81 4.27 9.32
CA ALA A 378 -15.41 4.64 9.54
C ALA A 378 -15.15 5.10 10.98
N ASN A 379 -16.01 5.96 11.54
CA ASN A 379 -15.89 6.42 12.93
C ASN A 379 -16.08 5.28 13.94
N GLU A 380 -16.96 4.34 13.66
CA GLU A 380 -17.14 3.15 14.49
C GLU A 380 -15.90 2.25 14.46
N ALA A 381 -15.35 1.98 13.27
CA ALA A 381 -14.11 1.22 13.10
C ALA A 381 -12.95 1.88 13.85
N LEU A 382 -12.76 3.18 13.68
CA LEU A 382 -11.72 3.94 14.39
C LEU A 382 -11.92 3.94 15.90
N SER A 383 -13.18 4.00 16.38
CA SER A 383 -13.51 3.93 17.81
C SER A 383 -13.21 2.55 18.40
N LYS A 384 -13.54 1.46 17.69
CA LYS A 384 -13.18 0.09 18.08
C LYS A 384 -11.67 -0.06 18.19
N ARG A 385 -10.90 0.41 17.18
CA ARG A 385 -9.43 0.36 17.17
C ARG A 385 -8.78 1.15 18.29
N ARG A 386 -9.32 2.34 18.65
CA ARG A 386 -8.82 3.13 19.80
C ARG A 386 -9.03 2.42 21.13
N ARG A 387 -10.08 1.60 21.26
CA ARG A 387 -10.41 0.81 22.45
C ARG A 387 -9.68 -0.52 22.51
N ALA A 388 -9.17 -1.02 21.36
CA ALA A 388 -8.45 -2.28 21.30
C ALA A 388 -7.17 -2.21 22.14
N LYS A 389 -6.99 -3.21 23.00
CA LYS A 389 -5.81 -3.31 23.86
C LYS A 389 -4.60 -3.68 23.01
N LYS A 390 -3.65 -2.75 22.90
CA LYS A 390 -2.38 -2.96 22.21
C LYS A 390 -1.40 -3.63 23.16
N THR A 391 -1.41 -4.95 23.21
CA THR A 391 -0.47 -5.71 24.04
C THR A 391 0.81 -5.93 23.25
N GLN A 392 1.95 -5.66 23.89
CA GLN A 392 3.24 -6.02 23.33
C GLN A 392 3.41 -7.53 23.42
N LEU A 393 3.70 -8.20 22.28
CA LEU A 393 3.92 -9.64 22.22
C LEU A 393 5.38 -9.98 22.41
N ARG A 394 6.25 -9.31 21.66
CA ARG A 394 7.70 -9.58 21.65
C ARG A 394 8.46 -8.32 21.27
N GLN A 395 9.69 -8.20 21.76
CA GLN A 395 10.64 -7.17 21.35
C GLN A 395 11.58 -7.76 20.29
N GLY A 396 11.56 -7.18 19.10
CA GLY A 396 12.41 -7.61 17.98
C GLY A 396 12.17 -9.04 17.49
N GLY A 397 13.03 -9.50 16.62
CA GLY A 397 12.97 -10.83 15.99
C GLY A 397 11.86 -10.97 14.96
N VAL A 398 11.75 -12.15 14.39
CA VAL A 398 10.71 -12.51 13.40
C VAL A 398 9.58 -13.25 14.11
N LEU A 399 8.33 -12.88 13.81
CA LEU A 399 7.16 -13.63 14.23
C LEU A 399 6.29 -13.93 13.00
N THR A 400 5.88 -15.18 12.89
CA THR A 400 4.81 -15.58 11.96
C THR A 400 3.45 -15.28 12.57
N GLY A 401 2.41 -15.25 11.73
CA GLY A 401 1.04 -15.10 12.20
C GLY A 401 0.67 -16.16 13.23
N GLN A 402 1.05 -17.41 13.00
CA GLN A 402 0.79 -18.53 13.93
C GLN A 402 1.49 -18.34 15.27
N GLU A 403 2.79 -18.04 15.25
CA GLU A 403 3.56 -17.82 16.49
C GLU A 403 3.00 -16.67 17.33
N ALA A 404 2.52 -15.62 16.69
CA ALA A 404 1.88 -14.50 17.40
C ALA A 404 0.55 -14.91 18.06
N LEU A 405 -0.26 -15.71 17.37
CA LEU A 405 -1.51 -16.26 17.93
C LEU A 405 -1.24 -17.23 19.07
N ASP A 406 -0.21 -18.06 18.96
CA ASP A 406 0.20 -18.99 20.02
C ASP A 406 0.63 -18.22 21.29
N ILE A 407 1.41 -17.14 21.14
CA ILE A 407 1.79 -16.26 22.25
C ILE A 407 0.56 -15.62 22.90
N LEU A 408 -0.42 -15.16 22.11
CA LEU A 408 -1.65 -14.57 22.64
C LEU A 408 -2.47 -15.58 23.42
N SER A 409 -2.63 -16.80 22.88
CA SER A 409 -3.34 -17.89 23.56
C SER A 409 -2.68 -18.27 24.88
N GLN A 410 -1.33 -18.35 24.90
CA GLN A 410 -0.59 -18.60 26.12
C GLN A 410 -0.78 -17.48 27.16
N GLN A 411 -0.73 -16.21 26.74
CA GLN A 411 -0.97 -15.07 27.63
C GLN A 411 -2.39 -15.08 28.22
N GLU A 412 -3.40 -15.49 27.45
CA GLU A 412 -4.77 -15.63 27.94
C GLU A 412 -4.87 -16.70 29.02
N VAL A 413 -4.24 -17.87 28.80
CA VAL A 413 -4.17 -18.97 29.78
C VAL A 413 -3.47 -18.50 31.05
N ASP A 414 -2.31 -17.85 30.93
CA ASP A 414 -1.55 -17.33 32.09
C ASP A 414 -2.37 -16.31 32.92
N ILE A 415 -3.10 -15.42 32.22
CA ILE A 415 -4.02 -14.47 32.88
C ILE A 415 -5.15 -15.20 33.62
N GLN A 416 -5.69 -16.26 33.03
CA GLN A 416 -6.75 -17.04 33.65
C GLN A 416 -6.23 -17.77 34.91
N ILE A 417 -5.08 -18.42 34.81
CA ILE A 417 -4.42 -19.07 35.96
C ILE A 417 -4.19 -18.05 37.09
N GLN A 418 -3.68 -16.86 36.77
CA GLN A 418 -3.47 -15.81 37.78
C GLN A 418 -4.77 -15.31 38.42
N ARG A 419 -5.87 -15.28 37.64
CA ARG A 419 -7.21 -14.92 38.21
C ARG A 419 -7.72 -15.99 39.16
N ASP A 420 -7.59 -17.25 38.77
CA ASP A 420 -8.03 -18.40 39.58
C ASP A 420 -7.19 -18.51 40.85
N GLU A 421 -5.86 -18.30 40.76
CA GLU A 421 -5.00 -18.22 41.95
C GLU A 421 -5.37 -17.07 42.91
N ARG A 422 -5.74 -15.90 42.35
CA ARG A 422 -6.20 -14.75 43.16
C ARG A 422 -7.55 -15.02 43.81
N GLN A 423 -8.46 -15.70 43.12
CA GLN A 423 -9.76 -16.11 43.68
C GLN A 423 -9.57 -17.16 44.76
N ASN A 424 -8.69 -18.15 44.56
CA ASN A 424 -8.38 -19.18 45.57
C ASN A 424 -7.61 -18.63 46.77
N LYS A 425 -6.75 -17.60 46.59
CA LYS A 425 -6.10 -16.89 47.70
C LYS A 425 -7.08 -15.92 48.45
N GLY A 426 -8.21 -15.61 47.82
CA GLY A 426 -9.27 -14.75 48.41
C GLY A 426 -10.29 -15.46 49.32
N ASN A 427 -10.18 -16.79 49.49
CA ASN A 427 -11.03 -17.56 50.42
C ASN A 427 -10.18 -18.28 51.46
N PRO A 428 -9.69 -17.61 52.53
CA PRO A 428 -9.34 -18.31 53.76
C PRO A 428 -10.64 -18.62 54.46
N ILE A 429 -11.03 -19.91 54.46
CA ILE A 429 -11.96 -20.44 55.43
C ILE A 429 -11.25 -20.31 56.79
N GLY A 430 -11.66 -19.39 57.60
CA GLY A 430 -11.15 -19.27 58.96
C GLY A 430 -11.10 -17.82 59.43
N GLU A 431 -11.98 -17.52 60.31
CA GLU A 431 -12.09 -16.37 61.17
C GLU A 431 -10.81 -15.56 61.39
N ALA A 432 -10.77 -14.36 60.83
CA ALA A 432 -10.02 -13.25 61.42
C ALA A 432 -10.78 -11.97 61.09
N SER A 433 -11.67 -11.57 61.98
CA SER A 433 -12.20 -10.21 62.04
C SER A 433 -11.00 -9.24 62.08
N SER A 434 -10.65 -8.63 60.95
CA SER A 434 -9.72 -7.51 60.93
C SER A 434 -10.42 -6.35 61.67
N ASN A 435 -10.15 -6.21 62.96
CA ASN A 435 -10.52 -5.05 63.77
C ASN A 435 -9.82 -3.81 63.19
N ARG A 436 -10.39 -3.23 62.11
CA ARG A 436 -10.00 -1.89 61.69
C ARG A 436 -10.45 -0.91 62.74
N CYS A 437 -9.51 -0.48 63.56
CA CYS A 437 -9.77 0.54 64.58
C CYS A 437 -9.82 1.93 63.94
N CYS A 438 -10.71 2.77 64.40
CA CYS A 438 -10.82 4.16 64.01
C CYS A 438 -9.52 4.90 64.31
N SER A 439 -8.89 5.56 63.32
CA SER A 439 -7.63 6.30 63.48
C SER A 439 -7.73 7.51 64.42
N LYS A 440 -8.96 7.93 64.84
CA LYS A 440 -9.17 9.04 65.78
C LYS A 440 -9.36 8.58 67.23
N CYS A 441 -9.94 7.44 67.48
CA CYS A 441 -10.26 7.00 68.86
C CYS A 441 -9.79 5.58 69.19
N GLY A 442 -9.18 4.85 68.25
CA GLY A 442 -8.65 3.50 68.45
C GLY A 442 -9.69 2.38 68.60
N LYS A 443 -11.00 2.67 68.55
CA LYS A 443 -12.10 1.69 68.76
C LYS A 443 -12.53 1.09 67.41
N SER A 444 -12.88 -0.18 67.40
CA SER A 444 -13.45 -0.90 66.22
C SER A 444 -14.95 -0.58 66.03
N GLY A 445 -15.47 -0.78 64.81
CA GLY A 445 -16.89 -0.65 64.48
C GLY A 445 -17.32 0.66 63.80
N HIS A 446 -16.41 1.63 63.60
CA HIS A 446 -16.64 2.86 62.85
C HIS A 446 -15.34 3.39 62.19
N ASN A 447 -15.45 4.29 61.22
CA ASN A 447 -14.31 4.92 60.60
C ASN A 447 -14.06 6.35 61.11
N SER A 448 -12.94 6.99 60.72
CA SER A 448 -12.58 8.35 61.17
C SER A 448 -13.61 9.44 60.78
N ARG A 449 -14.48 9.19 59.79
CA ARG A 449 -15.53 10.13 59.33
C ARG A 449 -16.81 10.02 60.19
N THR A 450 -17.06 8.86 60.78
CA THR A 450 -18.23 8.58 61.60
C THR A 450 -17.91 8.53 63.12
N CYS A 451 -16.69 8.95 63.49
CA CYS A 451 -16.27 8.97 64.88
C CYS A 451 -16.90 10.14 65.66
N GLN A 452 -17.67 9.84 66.68
CA GLN A 452 -18.34 10.85 67.53
C GLN A 452 -17.43 11.43 68.64
N ASN A 453 -16.21 10.90 68.82
CA ASN A 453 -15.28 11.45 69.81
C ASN A 453 -14.48 12.61 69.17
N ASN A 454 -14.87 13.82 69.43
CA ASN A 454 -14.06 15.02 69.23
C ASN A 454 -13.00 15.05 70.35
N VAL A 455 -11.79 14.59 70.04
CA VAL A 455 -10.61 14.87 70.88
C VAL A 455 -10.25 16.32 70.62
N ILE A 456 -10.52 17.18 71.62
CA ILE A 456 -10.03 18.57 71.65
C ILE A 456 -8.51 18.48 71.79
N ASP A 457 -7.78 19.08 70.81
CA ASP A 457 -6.31 19.15 70.79
C ASP A 457 -5.87 20.01 71.98
N PRO A 458 -5.05 19.46 72.91
CA PRO A 458 -4.59 20.22 74.07
C PRO A 458 -3.67 21.43 73.79
N ARG A 459 -3.36 21.71 72.55
CA ARG A 459 -2.45 22.79 72.14
C ARG A 459 -3.17 24.13 71.84
N LEU A 460 -4.44 24.25 72.13
CA LEU A 460 -5.23 25.48 71.95
C LEU A 460 -5.73 26.12 73.27
N LEU A 461 -5.05 25.79 74.39
CA LEU A 461 -5.34 26.40 75.68
C LEU A 461 -4.06 27.08 76.25
N ASP A 462 -3.37 27.90 75.49
CA ASP A 462 -2.45 28.90 75.99
C ASP A 462 -2.19 29.96 74.92
N SER A 463 -3.06 30.96 74.87
CA SER A 463 -2.75 32.37 74.54
C SER A 463 -4.04 33.20 74.59
#